data_b8b28f391258b1ca73e2bac141fdf33a
#
_entry.id   b8b28f391258b1ca73e2bac141fdf33a
#
_cell.length_a   1.000
_cell.length_b   1.000
_cell.length_c   1.000
_cell.angle_alpha   90.00
_cell.angle_beta   90.00
_cell.angle_gamma   90.00
#
_symmetry.space_group_name_H-M   'P 1'
#
loop_
_entity.id
_entity.type
_entity.pdbx_description
1 polymer ?
#
loop_
_entity_poly.entity_id
_entity_poly.type
_entity_poly.pdbx_seq_one_letter_code
_entity_poly.pdbx_strand_id
1 'polypeptide(L)'
;MKKALYILSACALMLTASCSSDYLELQPNSSASTGTIFETTDNVKLAVNGLSRLMTKQYLGQQGCNGEGTIRTWYGNYPGNDYQKSNLTGWSSIINSLFLERSTSLYDYYPWFYYYKVIGNANSVICRTDDAAGTDNEKAFLKAQALTFRAYCYSQLLQLYSKRWMDSNNGSSRGVVLRIDESKDELPTSTQAQCYEQIYKDLDEAIKYYTECGIDRGKDEKHLPNINAAYAVYAYAALHREDWATAAKYA
;
A
#
# COMPACT_ATOMS: atom_id res chain seq x y z
N MET A 1 -17.89 -52.14 43.28
CA MET A 1 -16.68 -51.37 42.99
C MET A 1 -16.23 -51.51 41.52
N LYS A 2 -16.11 -52.70 40.93
CA LYS A 2 -15.66 -52.88 39.53
C LYS A 2 -16.56 -52.20 38.50
N LYS A 3 -17.91 -52.20 38.64
CA LYS A 3 -18.83 -51.53 37.71
C LYS A 3 -18.75 -50.01 37.72
N ALA A 4 -18.44 -49.38 38.85
CA ALA A 4 -18.26 -47.94 38.97
C ALA A 4 -16.97 -47.50 38.30
N LEU A 5 -15.94 -48.35 38.33
CA LEU A 5 -14.63 -48.05 37.65
C LEU A 5 -14.77 -48.07 36.13
N TYR A 6 -15.59 -48.97 35.57
CA TYR A 6 -15.85 -49.03 34.13
C TYR A 6 -16.65 -47.81 33.62
N ILE A 7 -17.62 -47.32 34.41
CA ILE A 7 -18.39 -46.13 34.09
C ILE A 7 -17.51 -44.89 34.12
N LEU A 8 -16.63 -44.78 35.13
CA LEU A 8 -15.69 -43.66 35.22
C LEU A 8 -14.66 -43.64 34.05
N SER A 9 -14.19 -44.84 33.64
CA SER A 9 -13.28 -44.98 32.49
C SER A 9 -13.96 -44.66 31.16
N ALA A 10 -15.24 -45.03 30.98
CA ALA A 10 -16.00 -44.69 29.78
C ALA A 10 -16.32 -43.18 29.68
N CYS A 11 -16.62 -42.52 30.82
CA CYS A 11 -16.79 -41.05 30.84
C CYS A 11 -15.49 -40.29 30.56
N ALA A 12 -14.34 -40.79 31.04
CA ALA A 12 -13.04 -40.17 30.75
C ALA A 12 -12.65 -40.27 29.27
N LEU A 13 -13.00 -41.37 28.60
CA LEU A 13 -12.76 -41.54 27.14
C LEU A 13 -13.67 -40.66 26.27
N MET A 14 -14.86 -40.27 26.72
CA MET A 14 -15.73 -39.35 25.99
C MET A 14 -15.29 -37.88 26.09
N LEU A 15 -14.47 -37.50 27.06
CA LEU A 15 -13.96 -36.14 27.22
C LEU A 15 -12.77 -35.86 26.32
N THR A 16 -12.12 -36.84 25.70
CA THR A 16 -10.99 -36.65 24.79
C THR A 16 -11.40 -36.52 23.31
N ALA A 17 -12.67 -36.71 22.97
CA ALA A 17 -13.18 -36.66 21.59
C ALA A 17 -13.71 -35.28 21.19
N SER A 18 -13.55 -34.25 22.02
CA SER A 18 -14.09 -32.91 21.79
C SER A 18 -12.98 -31.91 21.57
N CYS A 19 -12.41 -31.91 20.39
CA CYS A 19 -11.80 -30.73 19.73
C CYS A 19 -11.31 -31.18 18.35
N SER A 20 -12.18 -31.19 17.36
CA SER A 20 -11.69 -31.06 15.99
C SER A 20 -11.24 -29.64 15.83
N SER A 21 -10.00 -29.42 15.40
CA SER A 21 -9.42 -28.12 15.08
C SER A 21 -10.28 -27.30 14.10
N ASP A 22 -11.09 -27.96 13.31
CA ASP A 22 -12.00 -27.38 12.32
C ASP A 22 -13.10 -26.49 12.91
N TYR A 23 -13.50 -26.70 14.18
CA TYR A 23 -14.52 -25.86 14.83
C TYR A 23 -14.00 -24.47 15.23
N LEU A 24 -12.67 -24.28 15.31
CA LEU A 24 -12.03 -23.02 15.69
C LEU A 24 -11.58 -22.20 14.46
N GLU A 25 -11.60 -22.77 13.27
CA GLU A 25 -11.35 -22.07 12.02
C GLU A 25 -12.63 -21.43 11.46
N LEU A 26 -13.22 -20.53 12.22
CA LEU A 26 -14.31 -19.68 11.72
C LEU A 26 -13.75 -18.72 10.70
N GLN A 27 -13.96 -19.02 9.42
CA GLN A 27 -13.77 -18.06 8.34
C GLN A 27 -14.74 -16.89 8.58
N PRO A 28 -14.27 -15.64 8.64
CA PRO A 28 -15.16 -14.51 8.83
C PRO A 28 -16.13 -14.40 7.65
N ASN A 29 -17.41 -14.59 7.87
CA ASN A 29 -18.46 -14.53 6.85
C ASN A 29 -18.60 -13.16 6.16
N SER A 30 -17.95 -12.14 6.69
CA SER A 30 -18.03 -10.75 6.20
C SER A 30 -16.76 -10.22 5.54
N SER A 31 -15.66 -10.99 5.54
CA SER A 31 -14.39 -10.62 4.89
C SER A 31 -13.73 -11.87 4.33
N ALA A 32 -13.22 -11.77 3.10
CA ALA A 32 -12.41 -12.84 2.52
C ALA A 32 -11.18 -13.07 3.39
N SER A 33 -10.88 -14.33 3.72
CA SER A 33 -9.63 -14.68 4.40
C SER A 33 -8.44 -14.40 3.48
N THR A 34 -7.28 -14.14 4.05
CA THR A 34 -6.06 -13.93 3.27
C THR A 34 -5.75 -15.11 2.34
N GLY A 35 -6.12 -16.34 2.72
CA GLY A 35 -6.00 -17.54 1.89
C GLY A 35 -6.89 -17.43 0.65
N THR A 36 -8.16 -17.17 0.83
CA THR A 36 -9.16 -17.14 -0.24
C THR A 36 -8.91 -16.03 -1.28
N ILE A 37 -8.35 -14.89 -0.87
CA ILE A 37 -8.06 -13.76 -1.79
C ILE A 37 -7.06 -14.13 -2.88
N PHE A 38 -6.14 -15.05 -2.62
CA PHE A 38 -5.09 -15.44 -3.55
C PHE A 38 -5.32 -16.80 -4.22
N GLU A 39 -6.53 -17.37 -4.14
CA GLU A 39 -6.85 -18.62 -4.81
C GLU A 39 -7.01 -18.49 -6.33
N THR A 40 -7.56 -17.37 -6.81
CA THR A 40 -7.82 -17.12 -8.23
C THR A 40 -7.45 -15.69 -8.63
N THR A 41 -7.15 -15.47 -9.91
CA THR A 41 -6.88 -14.12 -10.46
C THR A 41 -8.09 -13.19 -10.31
N ASP A 42 -9.32 -13.69 -10.36
CA ASP A 42 -10.53 -12.90 -10.08
C ASP A 42 -10.54 -12.37 -8.65
N ASN A 43 -10.15 -13.21 -7.69
CA ASN A 43 -10.05 -12.79 -6.28
C ASN A 43 -8.91 -11.79 -6.08
N VAL A 44 -7.76 -12.01 -6.71
CA VAL A 44 -6.63 -11.05 -6.69
C VAL A 44 -7.04 -9.70 -7.29
N LYS A 45 -7.87 -9.70 -8.34
CA LYS A 45 -8.45 -8.46 -8.90
C LYS A 45 -9.24 -7.69 -7.85
N LEU A 46 -9.97 -8.37 -6.98
CA LEU A 46 -10.66 -7.71 -5.85
C LEU A 46 -9.68 -7.09 -4.85
N ALA A 47 -8.53 -7.74 -4.61
CA ALA A 47 -7.48 -7.17 -3.75
C ALA A 47 -6.88 -5.89 -4.38
N VAL A 48 -6.61 -5.89 -5.69
CA VAL A 48 -6.14 -4.71 -6.43
C VAL A 48 -7.19 -3.58 -6.42
N ASN A 49 -8.47 -3.90 -6.59
CA ASN A 49 -9.56 -2.93 -6.39
C ASN A 49 -9.56 -2.37 -4.96
N GLY A 50 -9.20 -3.20 -3.98
CA GLY A 50 -8.98 -2.80 -2.60
C GLY A 50 -7.90 -1.73 -2.45
N LEU A 51 -6.80 -1.80 -3.20
CA LEU A 51 -5.74 -0.77 -3.20
C LEU A 51 -6.31 0.60 -3.62
N SER A 52 -7.06 0.66 -4.71
CA SER A 52 -7.72 1.90 -5.13
C SER A 52 -8.73 2.41 -4.09
N ARG A 53 -9.48 1.52 -3.46
CA ARG A 53 -10.43 1.90 -2.40
C ARG A 53 -9.71 2.48 -1.18
N LEU A 54 -8.52 1.98 -0.85
CA LEU A 54 -7.70 2.55 0.21
C LEU A 54 -7.36 4.02 -0.06
N MET A 55 -7.23 4.43 -1.34
CA MET A 55 -6.89 5.80 -1.74
C MET A 55 -7.96 6.84 -1.34
N THR A 56 -9.19 6.42 -1.08
CA THR A 56 -10.32 7.30 -0.77
C THR A 56 -10.96 7.04 0.59
N LYS A 57 -10.56 5.97 1.29
CA LYS A 57 -11.19 5.56 2.55
C LYS A 57 -10.75 6.45 3.71
N GLN A 58 -11.68 6.76 4.61
CA GLN A 58 -11.36 7.37 5.91
C GLN A 58 -10.62 6.38 6.81
N TYR A 59 -9.56 6.86 7.46
CA TYR A 59 -8.72 6.08 8.36
C TYR A 59 -8.75 6.58 9.78
N LEU A 60 -8.37 5.69 10.70
CA LEU A 60 -8.17 5.97 12.11
C LEU A 60 -9.42 6.51 12.83
N GLY A 61 -10.61 6.40 12.23
CA GLY A 61 -11.84 6.95 12.79
C GLY A 61 -11.82 8.47 12.97
N GLN A 62 -10.84 9.15 12.38
CA GLN A 62 -10.62 10.59 12.54
C GLN A 62 -11.23 11.37 11.39
N GLN A 63 -11.98 12.39 11.72
CA GLN A 63 -12.48 13.36 10.75
C GLN A 63 -11.29 14.01 10.00
N GLY A 64 -11.36 14.07 8.69
CA GLY A 64 -10.33 14.68 7.85
C GLY A 64 -9.26 13.72 7.34
N CYS A 65 -9.13 12.48 7.87
CA CYS A 65 -8.19 11.48 7.35
C CYS A 65 -8.83 10.66 6.22
N ASN A 66 -9.19 11.32 5.11
CA ASN A 66 -9.98 10.75 4.01
C ASN A 66 -9.11 10.39 2.79
N GLY A 67 -8.15 9.50 2.97
CA GLY A 67 -7.30 9.05 1.88
C GLY A 67 -6.31 10.11 1.41
N GLU A 68 -5.84 9.95 0.18
CA GLU A 68 -4.77 10.76 -0.38
C GLU A 68 -5.18 12.22 -0.66
N GLY A 69 -6.43 12.45 -1.04
CA GLY A 69 -6.93 13.81 -1.28
C GLY A 69 -6.72 14.75 -0.09
N THR A 70 -6.86 14.22 1.12
CA THR A 70 -6.57 14.97 2.35
C THR A 70 -5.08 15.28 2.49
N ILE A 71 -4.20 14.31 2.21
CA ILE A 71 -2.75 14.49 2.28
C ILE A 71 -2.31 15.59 1.30
N ARG A 72 -2.79 15.54 0.07
CA ARG A 72 -2.51 16.57 -0.94
C ARG A 72 -3.00 17.95 -0.54
N THR A 73 -4.16 18.02 0.12
CA THR A 73 -4.70 19.29 0.62
C THR A 73 -3.83 19.85 1.75
N TRP A 74 -3.46 19.03 2.73
CA TRP A 74 -2.70 19.49 3.89
C TRP A 74 -1.28 19.89 3.55
N TYR A 75 -0.59 19.11 2.73
CA TYR A 75 0.83 19.30 2.44
C TYR A 75 1.09 20.04 1.11
N GLY A 76 0.11 20.07 0.21
CA GLY A 76 0.23 20.76 -1.08
C GLY A 76 -0.49 22.10 -1.11
N ASN A 77 -1.81 22.09 -0.83
CA ASN A 77 -2.62 23.28 -1.04
C ASN A 77 -2.54 24.28 0.11
N TYR A 78 -2.60 23.84 1.37
CA TYR A 78 -2.62 24.74 2.52
C TYR A 78 -1.33 25.54 2.74
N PRO A 79 -0.13 24.95 2.57
CA PRO A 79 1.12 25.70 2.65
C PRO A 79 1.38 26.61 1.43
N GLY A 80 0.68 26.35 0.31
CA GLY A 80 0.88 27.10 -0.94
C GLY A 80 0.24 28.50 -0.91
N ASN A 81 0.56 29.27 -1.94
CA ASN A 81 0.04 30.63 -2.11
C ASN A 81 -1.30 30.67 -2.86
N ASP A 82 -1.72 29.56 -3.46
CA ASP A 82 -2.94 29.49 -4.28
C ASP A 82 -4.20 29.25 -3.43
N TYR A 83 -4.03 29.09 -2.12
CA TYR A 83 -5.13 28.84 -1.19
C TYR A 83 -5.32 30.02 -0.25
N GLN A 84 -6.49 30.67 -0.38
CA GLN A 84 -6.84 31.79 0.50
C GLN A 84 -7.68 31.29 1.69
N LYS A 85 -7.20 31.55 2.90
CA LYS A 85 -7.85 31.14 4.14
C LYS A 85 -8.93 32.15 4.52
N SER A 86 -10.13 31.67 4.82
CA SER A 86 -11.12 32.43 5.58
C SER A 86 -10.87 32.24 7.08
N ASN A 87 -11.53 33.05 7.91
CA ASN A 87 -11.50 32.90 9.39
C ASN A 87 -12.18 31.58 9.78
N LEU A 88 -11.43 30.49 9.78
CA LEU A 88 -11.90 29.18 10.20
C LEU A 88 -11.53 28.93 11.67
N THR A 89 -12.52 28.74 12.49
CA THR A 89 -12.35 28.24 13.86
C THR A 89 -12.28 26.70 13.84
N GLY A 90 -11.41 26.11 14.65
CA GLY A 90 -11.30 24.66 14.83
C GLY A 90 -10.23 23.96 13.97
N TRP A 91 -9.99 24.40 12.74
CA TRP A 91 -8.99 23.80 11.83
C TRP A 91 -7.76 24.70 11.59
N SER A 92 -7.62 25.75 12.36
CA SER A 92 -6.56 26.76 12.15
C SER A 92 -5.14 26.19 12.21
N SER A 93 -4.87 25.22 13.07
CA SER A 93 -3.57 24.58 13.17
C SER A 93 -3.20 23.80 11.90
N ILE A 94 -4.17 23.12 11.28
CA ILE A 94 -3.97 22.37 10.03
C ILE A 94 -3.78 23.36 8.88
N ILE A 95 -4.67 24.32 8.75
CA ILE A 95 -4.63 25.32 7.67
C ILE A 95 -3.36 26.18 7.73
N ASN A 96 -2.84 26.46 8.92
CA ASN A 96 -1.59 27.18 9.09
C ASN A 96 -0.35 26.28 9.11
N SER A 97 -0.51 24.99 8.84
CA SER A 97 0.57 24.00 8.80
C SER A 97 1.37 23.85 10.11
N LEU A 98 0.79 24.26 11.24
CA LEU A 98 1.44 24.18 12.56
C LEU A 98 1.66 22.74 13.03
N PHE A 99 0.98 21.77 12.41
CA PHE A 99 1.17 20.35 12.68
C PHE A 99 2.53 19.85 12.20
N LEU A 100 3.18 20.51 11.22
CA LEU A 100 4.51 20.15 10.71
C LEU A 100 5.61 20.31 11.77
N GLU A 101 5.36 21.09 12.81
CA GLU A 101 6.30 21.32 13.93
C GLU A 101 6.22 20.25 15.03
N ARG A 102 5.27 19.31 14.92
CA ARG A 102 4.96 18.34 15.97
C ARG A 102 5.05 16.89 15.46
N SER A 103 6.18 16.24 15.66
CA SER A 103 6.40 14.84 15.28
C SER A 103 5.42 13.83 15.91
N THR A 104 4.71 14.21 16.99
CA THR A 104 3.67 13.40 17.64
C THR A 104 2.27 13.69 17.10
N SER A 105 2.15 14.58 16.13
CA SER A 105 0.85 14.95 15.54
C SER A 105 0.31 13.80 14.67
N LEU A 106 -0.98 13.53 14.78
CA LEU A 106 -1.69 12.63 13.88
C LEU A 106 -1.47 13.03 12.40
N TYR A 107 -1.40 14.32 12.13
CA TYR A 107 -1.24 14.85 10.76
C TYR A 107 0.14 14.58 10.18
N ASP A 108 1.18 14.53 11.00
CA ASP A 108 2.50 14.10 10.60
C ASP A 108 2.59 12.58 10.40
N TYR A 109 1.98 11.82 11.31
CA TYR A 109 1.94 10.36 11.26
C TYR A 109 1.04 9.80 10.16
N TYR A 110 -0.08 10.48 9.83
CA TYR A 110 -1.11 9.95 8.95
C TYR A 110 -0.61 9.60 7.53
N PRO A 111 0.15 10.45 6.81
CA PRO A 111 0.66 10.07 5.50
C PRO A 111 1.59 8.86 5.55
N TRP A 112 2.45 8.77 6.55
CA TRP A 112 3.32 7.62 6.77
C TRP A 112 2.52 6.32 6.90
N PHE A 113 1.59 6.30 7.86
CA PHE A 113 0.69 5.16 8.09
C PHE A 113 -0.09 4.79 6.83
N TYR A 114 -0.63 5.80 6.16
CA TYR A 114 -1.46 5.62 4.99
C TYR A 114 -0.70 4.96 3.83
N TYR A 115 0.43 5.53 3.42
CA TYR A 115 1.19 4.99 2.29
C TYR A 115 1.79 3.61 2.60
N TYR A 116 2.28 3.37 3.82
CA TYR A 116 2.76 2.03 4.19
C TYR A 116 1.65 0.99 4.25
N LYS A 117 0.42 1.38 4.56
CA LYS A 117 -0.73 0.47 4.48
C LYS A 117 -1.01 0.07 3.03
N VAL A 118 -0.93 0.99 2.07
CA VAL A 118 -1.06 0.67 0.64
C VAL A 118 0.09 -0.21 0.19
N ILE A 119 1.34 0.12 0.56
CA ILE A 119 2.54 -0.68 0.24
C ILE A 119 2.41 -2.11 0.76
N GLY A 120 2.00 -2.30 2.01
CA GLY A 120 1.83 -3.64 2.58
C GLY A 120 0.81 -4.48 1.82
N ASN A 121 -0.33 -3.90 1.45
CA ASN A 121 -1.31 -4.62 0.63
C ASN A 121 -0.81 -4.86 -0.82
N ALA A 122 -0.07 -3.92 -1.40
CA ALA A 122 0.55 -4.13 -2.71
C ALA A 122 1.60 -5.26 -2.67
N ASN A 123 2.40 -5.34 -1.60
CA ASN A 123 3.34 -6.45 -1.40
C ASN A 123 2.64 -7.81 -1.37
N SER A 124 1.50 -7.93 -0.68
CA SER A 124 0.74 -9.18 -0.68
C SER A 124 0.28 -9.58 -2.08
N VAL A 125 -0.17 -8.63 -2.89
CA VAL A 125 -0.50 -8.91 -4.31
C VAL A 125 0.73 -9.34 -5.08
N ILE A 126 1.84 -8.61 -4.98
CA ILE A 126 3.08 -8.91 -5.73
C ILE A 126 3.64 -10.29 -5.36
N CYS A 127 3.65 -10.63 -4.07
CA CYS A 127 4.27 -11.86 -3.59
C CYS A 127 3.41 -13.11 -3.83
N ARG A 128 2.07 -12.99 -3.87
CA ARG A 128 1.17 -14.16 -3.85
C ARG A 128 0.42 -14.40 -5.16
N THR A 129 0.42 -13.45 -6.09
CA THR A 129 -0.36 -13.59 -7.34
C THR A 129 0.10 -14.77 -8.18
N ASP A 130 1.37 -15.17 -8.10
CA ASP A 130 1.89 -16.29 -8.89
C ASP A 130 1.25 -17.64 -8.50
N ASP A 131 0.82 -17.79 -7.25
CA ASP A 131 0.16 -19.01 -6.74
C ASP A 131 -1.33 -19.09 -7.11
N ALA A 132 -1.95 -18.00 -7.56
CA ALA A 132 -3.37 -17.94 -7.91
C ALA A 132 -3.67 -18.77 -9.15
N ALA A 133 -4.84 -19.41 -9.20
CA ALA A 133 -5.35 -20.03 -10.42
C ALA A 133 -5.79 -18.95 -11.42
N GLY A 134 -5.31 -19.03 -12.66
CA GLY A 134 -5.58 -18.07 -13.73
C GLY A 134 -4.46 -18.07 -14.77
N THR A 135 -4.59 -17.23 -15.79
CA THR A 135 -3.58 -17.15 -16.85
C THR A 135 -2.39 -16.30 -16.42
N ASP A 136 -1.21 -16.59 -16.99
CA ASP A 136 0.02 -15.83 -16.72
C ASP A 136 -0.15 -14.35 -17.11
N ASN A 137 -0.93 -14.04 -18.15
CA ASN A 137 -1.21 -12.67 -18.55
C ASN A 137 -2.05 -11.92 -17.51
N GLU A 138 -3.07 -12.56 -16.92
CA GLU A 138 -3.84 -11.96 -15.83
C GLU A 138 -2.98 -11.70 -14.60
N LYS A 139 -2.14 -12.68 -14.22
CA LYS A 139 -1.19 -12.53 -13.11
C LYS A 139 -0.24 -11.37 -13.35
N ALA A 140 0.36 -11.28 -14.53
CA ALA A 140 1.26 -10.20 -14.90
C ALA A 140 0.58 -8.84 -14.83
N PHE A 141 -0.66 -8.72 -15.35
CA PHE A 141 -1.42 -7.48 -15.29
C PHE A 141 -1.72 -7.03 -13.86
N LEU A 142 -2.16 -7.93 -12.98
CA LEU A 142 -2.46 -7.63 -11.57
C LEU A 142 -1.20 -7.25 -10.78
N LYS A 143 -0.08 -7.93 -11.02
CA LYS A 143 1.23 -7.58 -10.44
C LYS A 143 1.69 -6.21 -10.91
N ALA A 144 1.53 -5.88 -12.20
CA ALA A 144 1.88 -4.56 -12.74
C ALA A 144 1.10 -3.44 -12.04
N GLN A 145 -0.18 -3.65 -11.79
CA GLN A 145 -1.00 -2.68 -11.06
C GLN A 145 -0.50 -2.48 -9.62
N ALA A 146 -0.18 -3.57 -8.90
CA ALA A 146 0.33 -3.49 -7.53
C ALA A 146 1.72 -2.83 -7.45
N LEU A 147 2.63 -3.14 -8.39
CA LEU A 147 3.94 -2.49 -8.53
C LEU A 147 3.80 -0.99 -8.78
N THR A 148 2.86 -0.59 -9.64
CA THR A 148 2.57 0.83 -9.90
C THR A 148 2.10 1.56 -8.64
N PHE A 149 1.20 0.95 -7.85
CA PHE A 149 0.77 1.52 -6.55
C PHE A 149 1.93 1.62 -5.56
N ARG A 150 2.78 0.60 -5.47
CA ARG A 150 3.92 0.60 -4.55
C ARG A 150 4.93 1.69 -4.89
N ALA A 151 5.31 1.79 -6.16
CA ALA A 151 6.21 2.82 -6.66
C ALA A 151 5.67 4.23 -6.40
N TYR A 152 4.37 4.43 -6.67
CA TYR A 152 3.70 5.69 -6.37
C TYR A 152 3.78 6.06 -4.88
N CYS A 153 3.44 5.12 -4.00
CA CYS A 153 3.47 5.36 -2.56
C CYS A 153 4.87 5.68 -2.04
N TYR A 154 5.91 4.99 -2.51
CA TYR A 154 7.29 5.33 -2.17
C TYR A 154 7.70 6.71 -2.68
N SER A 155 7.29 7.08 -3.88
CA SER A 155 7.53 8.43 -4.43
C SER A 155 6.90 9.52 -3.56
N GLN A 156 5.66 9.32 -3.07
CA GLN A 156 5.01 10.27 -2.17
C GLN A 156 5.67 10.32 -0.79
N LEU A 157 6.06 9.18 -0.24
CA LEU A 157 6.78 9.13 1.04
C LEU A 157 8.11 9.89 0.99
N LEU A 158 8.88 9.77 -0.10
CA LEU A 158 10.13 10.50 -0.26
C LEU A 158 9.90 12.01 -0.28
N GLN A 159 8.84 12.49 -0.93
CA GLN A 159 8.55 13.92 -0.97
C GLN A 159 8.15 14.48 0.39
N LEU A 160 7.47 13.69 1.22
CA LEU A 160 7.00 14.13 2.52
C LEU A 160 8.04 13.99 3.64
N TYR A 161 8.91 12.97 3.56
CA TYR A 161 9.76 12.56 4.69
C TYR A 161 11.26 12.55 4.38
N SER A 162 11.68 13.02 3.21
CA SER A 162 13.10 13.13 2.89
C SER A 162 13.48 14.52 2.37
N LYS A 163 14.75 14.77 2.22
CA LYS A 163 15.26 16.01 1.63
C LYS A 163 14.98 16.06 0.12
N ARG A 164 14.98 17.23 -0.49
CA ARG A 164 15.03 17.35 -1.95
C ARG A 164 16.27 16.65 -2.50
N TRP A 165 16.20 16.14 -3.70
CA TRP A 165 17.34 15.40 -4.28
C TRP A 165 18.63 16.24 -4.32
N MET A 166 18.57 17.50 -4.75
CA MET A 166 19.71 18.41 -4.77
C MET A 166 20.39 18.60 -3.40
N ASP A 167 19.63 18.47 -2.32
CA ASP A 167 20.12 18.62 -0.94
C ASP A 167 20.51 17.26 -0.31
N SER A 168 20.44 16.17 -1.07
CA SER A 168 20.60 14.80 -0.56
C SER A 168 22.03 14.26 -0.64
N ASN A 169 22.98 15.05 -1.16
CA ASN A 169 24.34 14.59 -1.44
C ASN A 169 24.31 13.34 -2.37
N ASN A 170 23.77 13.50 -3.56
CA ASN A 170 23.58 12.42 -4.54
C ASN A 170 22.79 11.24 -3.99
N GLY A 171 21.75 11.51 -3.23
CA GLY A 171 20.86 10.49 -2.69
C GLY A 171 21.42 9.72 -1.49
N SER A 172 22.57 10.09 -0.94
CA SER A 172 23.15 9.41 0.25
C SER A 172 22.42 9.78 1.54
N SER A 173 21.61 10.85 1.55
CA SER A 173 20.82 11.20 2.73
C SER A 173 19.72 10.18 3.00
N ARG A 174 19.18 10.25 4.21
CA ARG A 174 18.10 9.38 4.69
C ARG A 174 16.88 9.49 3.79
N GLY A 175 16.44 8.36 3.28
CA GLY A 175 15.16 8.16 2.62
C GLY A 175 14.12 7.59 3.56
N VAL A 176 13.41 6.56 3.10
CA VAL A 176 12.34 5.88 3.86
C VAL A 176 12.65 4.39 4.04
N VAL A 177 11.85 3.67 4.80
CA VAL A 177 12.00 2.22 5.00
C VAL A 177 11.53 1.48 3.75
N LEU A 178 12.40 0.72 3.09
CA LEU A 178 12.03 -0.14 1.97
C LEU A 178 11.50 -1.47 2.49
N ARG A 179 10.19 -1.66 2.40
CA ARG A 179 9.50 -2.92 2.66
C ARG A 179 8.93 -3.44 1.36
N ILE A 180 9.55 -4.49 0.82
CA ILE A 180 9.25 -5.01 -0.53
C ILE A 180 8.60 -6.40 -0.50
N ASP A 181 8.37 -6.94 0.68
CA ASP A 181 7.77 -8.23 0.95
C ASP A 181 6.73 -8.17 2.08
N GLU A 182 6.23 -9.31 2.52
CA GLU A 182 5.28 -9.45 3.62
C GLU A 182 5.92 -9.65 5.00
N SER A 183 7.25 -9.56 5.11
CA SER A 183 7.94 -9.71 6.40
C SER A 183 7.48 -8.63 7.40
N LYS A 184 7.51 -8.99 8.68
CA LYS A 184 7.19 -8.07 9.78
C LYS A 184 8.43 -7.61 10.52
N ASP A 185 9.61 -7.90 9.99
CA ASP A 185 10.87 -7.57 10.61
C ASP A 185 11.06 -6.05 10.72
N GLU A 186 11.77 -5.62 11.75
CA GLU A 186 12.19 -4.24 11.85
C GLU A 186 13.28 -3.95 10.82
N LEU A 187 13.05 -2.95 9.98
CA LEU A 187 13.97 -2.55 8.91
C LEU A 187 14.49 -1.13 9.16
N PRO A 188 15.78 -0.89 8.92
CA PRO A 188 16.32 0.46 8.96
C PRO A 188 15.79 1.30 7.79
N THR A 189 15.90 2.62 7.89
CA THR A 189 15.67 3.49 6.75
C THR A 189 16.75 3.30 5.70
N SER A 190 16.34 3.26 4.44
CA SER A 190 17.25 3.23 3.28
C SER A 190 17.71 4.64 2.92
N THR A 191 18.73 4.75 2.07
CA THR A 191 19.12 6.03 1.48
C THR A 191 18.09 6.46 0.42
N GLN A 192 18.06 7.73 0.08
CA GLN A 192 17.20 8.21 -1.03
C GLN A 192 17.55 7.51 -2.35
N ALA A 193 18.84 7.32 -2.64
CA ALA A 193 19.27 6.62 -3.85
C ALA A 193 18.68 5.22 -3.93
N GLN A 194 18.77 4.43 -2.85
CA GLN A 194 18.17 3.09 -2.79
C GLN A 194 16.65 3.13 -2.96
N CYS A 195 15.98 4.13 -2.41
CA CYS A 195 14.53 4.27 -2.56
C CYS A 195 14.15 4.56 -4.02
N TYR A 196 14.85 5.46 -4.71
CA TYR A 196 14.59 5.73 -6.12
C TYR A 196 14.95 4.56 -7.02
N GLU A 197 16.00 3.81 -6.71
CA GLU A 197 16.34 2.57 -7.40
C GLU A 197 15.20 1.55 -7.32
N GLN A 198 14.61 1.38 -6.13
CA GLN A 198 13.46 0.48 -5.94
C GLN A 198 12.22 1.00 -6.70
N ILE A 199 11.93 2.30 -6.68
CA ILE A 199 10.83 2.90 -7.44
C ILE A 199 11.00 2.61 -8.93
N TYR A 200 12.19 2.82 -9.48
CA TYR A 200 12.48 2.58 -10.90
C TYR A 200 12.35 1.09 -11.24
N LYS A 201 12.88 0.22 -10.40
CA LYS A 201 12.75 -1.23 -10.55
C LYS A 201 11.29 -1.67 -10.60
N ASP A 202 10.45 -1.18 -9.69
CA ASP A 202 9.02 -1.49 -9.65
C ASP A 202 8.33 -1.03 -10.94
N LEU A 203 8.67 0.16 -11.45
CA LEU A 203 8.06 0.73 -12.64
C LEU A 203 8.56 0.05 -13.93
N ASP A 204 9.84 -0.30 -14.03
CA ASP A 204 10.37 -1.05 -15.15
C ASP A 204 9.71 -2.42 -15.25
N GLU A 205 9.55 -3.12 -14.13
CA GLU A 205 8.87 -4.40 -14.05
C GLU A 205 7.37 -4.27 -14.38
N ALA A 206 6.70 -3.23 -13.84
CA ALA A 206 5.30 -2.97 -14.15
C ALA A 206 5.07 -2.71 -15.64
N ILE A 207 5.89 -1.86 -16.25
CA ILE A 207 5.81 -1.52 -17.70
C ILE A 207 6.04 -2.77 -18.55
N LYS A 208 7.03 -3.60 -18.17
CA LYS A 208 7.28 -4.88 -18.84
C LYS A 208 6.04 -5.77 -18.79
N TYR A 209 5.46 -5.98 -17.61
CA TYR A 209 4.27 -6.82 -17.45
C TYR A 209 3.06 -6.27 -18.23
N TYR A 210 2.80 -4.96 -18.19
CA TYR A 210 1.71 -4.34 -18.97
C TYR A 210 1.91 -4.55 -20.47
N THR A 211 3.16 -4.47 -20.95
CA THR A 211 3.48 -4.62 -22.38
C THR A 211 3.33 -6.08 -22.82
N GLU A 212 3.82 -7.02 -22.03
CA GLU A 212 3.86 -8.43 -22.39
C GLU A 212 2.51 -9.13 -22.24
N CYS A 213 1.68 -8.75 -21.24
CA CYS A 213 0.41 -9.42 -21.01
C CYS A 213 -0.67 -9.10 -22.05
N GLY A 214 -0.58 -7.97 -22.74
CA GLY A 214 -1.57 -7.56 -23.74
C GLY A 214 -2.96 -7.24 -23.17
N ILE A 215 -3.07 -7.08 -21.82
CA ILE A 215 -4.31 -6.74 -21.12
C ILE A 215 -4.28 -5.27 -20.73
N ASP A 216 -5.38 -4.57 -20.89
CA ASP A 216 -5.61 -3.23 -20.32
C ASP A 216 -6.85 -3.24 -19.41
N ARG A 217 -6.94 -2.24 -18.53
CA ARG A 217 -8.11 -2.07 -17.66
C ARG A 217 -9.38 -1.81 -18.48
N GLY A 218 -10.52 -2.21 -17.95
CA GLY A 218 -11.82 -1.88 -18.54
C GLY A 218 -12.06 -0.36 -18.62
N LYS A 219 -12.87 0.07 -19.58
CA LYS A 219 -13.19 1.50 -19.79
C LYS A 219 -13.76 2.18 -18.54
N ASP A 220 -14.48 1.43 -17.72
CA ASP A 220 -15.10 1.90 -16.47
C ASP A 220 -14.20 1.73 -15.24
N GLU A 221 -13.04 1.08 -15.40
CA GLU A 221 -12.07 0.83 -14.31
C GLU A 221 -10.99 1.92 -14.22
N LYS A 222 -11.35 3.19 -14.47
CA LYS A 222 -10.41 4.34 -14.46
C LYS A 222 -9.71 4.56 -13.12
N HIS A 223 -10.23 3.98 -12.06
CA HIS A 223 -9.64 3.99 -10.72
C HIS A 223 -8.44 3.03 -10.58
N LEU A 224 -8.25 2.12 -11.52
CA LEU A 224 -7.11 1.20 -11.55
C LEU A 224 -5.99 1.75 -12.43
N PRO A 225 -4.71 1.55 -12.05
CA PRO A 225 -3.59 1.93 -12.90
C PRO A 225 -3.50 1.02 -14.13
N ASN A 226 -2.97 1.58 -15.21
CA ASN A 226 -2.53 0.87 -16.40
C ASN A 226 -1.13 1.37 -16.79
N ILE A 227 -0.63 0.97 -17.95
CA ILE A 227 0.72 1.36 -18.42
C ILE A 227 0.93 2.88 -18.43
N ASN A 228 -0.10 3.67 -18.82
CA ASN A 228 0.01 5.13 -18.83
C ASN A 228 0.13 5.71 -17.40
N ALA A 229 -0.51 5.08 -16.42
CA ALA A 229 -0.34 5.45 -15.02
C ALA A 229 1.09 5.15 -14.54
N ALA A 230 1.69 4.02 -14.96
CA ALA A 230 3.07 3.69 -14.66
C ALA A 230 4.04 4.71 -15.29
N TYR A 231 3.82 5.12 -16.55
CA TYR A 231 4.60 6.20 -17.19
C TYR A 231 4.49 7.51 -16.42
N ALA A 232 3.28 7.91 -16.05
CA ALA A 232 3.07 9.14 -15.28
C ALA A 232 3.78 9.11 -13.92
N VAL A 233 3.72 7.98 -13.20
CA VAL A 233 4.45 7.81 -11.92
C VAL A 233 5.95 7.85 -12.15
N TYR A 234 6.44 7.27 -13.24
CA TYR A 234 7.87 7.27 -13.57
C TYR A 234 8.37 8.69 -13.86
N ALA A 235 7.68 9.41 -14.75
CA ALA A 235 8.01 10.81 -15.06
C ALA A 235 8.03 11.65 -13.79
N TYR A 236 7.03 11.49 -12.93
CA TYR A 236 6.91 12.21 -11.67
C TYR A 236 8.05 11.89 -10.69
N ALA A 237 8.36 10.60 -10.48
CA ALA A 237 9.47 10.18 -9.63
C ALA A 237 10.82 10.68 -10.16
N ALA A 238 11.02 10.64 -11.48
CA ALA A 238 12.23 11.12 -12.14
C ALA A 238 12.39 12.65 -12.01
N LEU A 239 11.30 13.42 -12.11
CA LEU A 239 11.31 14.87 -11.86
C LEU A 239 11.81 15.19 -10.44
N HIS A 240 11.32 14.47 -9.44
CA HIS A 240 11.73 14.68 -8.04
C HIS A 240 13.15 14.22 -7.74
N ARG A 241 13.66 13.26 -8.54
CA ARG A 241 15.06 12.82 -8.50
C ARG A 241 15.98 13.73 -9.31
N GLU A 242 15.44 14.72 -10.03
CA GLU A 242 16.18 15.55 -10.98
C GLU A 242 16.82 14.76 -12.14
N ASP A 243 16.26 13.58 -12.45
CA ASP A 243 16.62 12.76 -13.62
C ASP A 243 15.83 13.23 -14.84
N TRP A 244 16.25 14.34 -15.42
CA TRP A 244 15.54 15.04 -16.49
C TRP A 244 15.39 14.19 -17.76
N ALA A 245 16.38 13.36 -18.05
CA ALA A 245 16.35 12.48 -19.22
C ALA A 245 15.25 11.42 -19.08
N THR A 246 15.18 10.76 -17.93
CA THR A 246 14.14 9.77 -17.62
C THR A 246 12.76 10.44 -17.53
N ALA A 247 12.66 11.61 -16.92
CA ALA A 247 11.41 12.36 -16.85
C ALA A 247 10.87 12.68 -18.24
N ALA A 248 11.72 13.20 -19.14
CA ALA A 248 11.34 13.50 -20.52
C ALA A 248 10.97 12.28 -21.35
N LYS A 249 11.58 11.12 -21.05
CA LYS A 249 11.26 9.85 -21.75
C LYS A 249 9.85 9.36 -21.47
N TYR A 250 9.35 9.56 -20.24
CA TYR A 250 8.08 8.99 -19.79
C TYR A 250 6.94 10.03 -19.69
N ALA A 251 7.22 11.32 -19.97
CA ALA A 251 6.20 12.36 -20.05
C ALA A 251 5.51 12.36 -21.42
#